data_1e7c9afdd7829bb5fd76f9fed8a7a54e
#
_entry.id   1e7c9afdd7829bb5fd76f9fed8a7a54e
#
_cell.length_a   1.000
_cell.length_b   1.000
_cell.length_c   1.000
_cell.angle_alpha   90.00
_cell.angle_beta   90.00
_cell.angle_gamma   90.00
#
_symmetry.space_group_name_H-M   'P 1'
#
loop_
_entity.id
_entity.type
_entity.pdbx_description
1 polymer ?
#
loop_
_entity_poly.entity_id
_entity_poly.type
_entity_poly.pdbx_seq_one_letter_code
_entity_poly.pdbx_strand_id
1 'polypeptide(L)'
;AYFNGQLDDIRLYQAELNATTVAKVYGGGTGDFNRLMVKTSGSFTVTASQAGDSTYAVAPDVTESLNIGKLGQIISFSPIIDKSIGDFDFDPGATASSGLPVTYTSSAPLVASVEGTTAGSQKIRVRSAGTVTITASQAGGSAYDPASDANQTFTVGYFNLFSDSLPGLKLWLDGNSVDS
;
A
#
# COMPACT_ATOMS: atom_id res chain seq x y z
N ALA A 1 4.59 -0.47 -40.89
CA ALA A 1 3.70 -1.24 -41.75
C ALA A 1 2.41 -1.52 -40.95
N TYR A 2 1.24 -1.25 -41.54
CA TYR A 2 -0.04 -1.57 -40.90
C TYR A 2 -0.46 -2.97 -41.38
N PHE A 3 -0.84 -3.83 -40.44
CA PHE A 3 -1.46 -5.11 -40.74
C PHE A 3 -2.91 -4.85 -41.23
N ASN A 4 -3.19 -5.25 -42.49
CA ASN A 4 -4.53 -5.15 -43.06
C ASN A 4 -5.06 -6.55 -43.35
N GLY A 5 -5.51 -7.24 -42.31
CA GLY A 5 -5.98 -8.60 -42.38
C GLY A 5 -6.77 -9.00 -41.12
N GLN A 6 -7.39 -10.17 -41.16
CA GLN A 6 -8.14 -10.74 -40.04
C GLN A 6 -7.18 -11.59 -39.20
N LEU A 7 -7.14 -11.37 -37.89
CA LEU A 7 -6.37 -12.15 -36.93
C LEU A 7 -7.23 -13.27 -36.36
N ASP A 8 -6.86 -14.52 -36.62
CA ASP A 8 -7.64 -15.69 -36.18
C ASP A 8 -7.23 -16.17 -34.77
N ASP A 9 -5.98 -15.94 -34.35
CA ASP A 9 -5.50 -16.36 -33.02
C ASP A 9 -4.41 -15.39 -32.52
N ILE A 10 -4.59 -14.84 -31.32
CA ILE A 10 -3.61 -14.03 -30.61
C ILE A 10 -3.22 -14.76 -29.35
N ARG A 11 -1.96 -15.16 -29.22
CA ARG A 11 -1.43 -15.82 -28.02
C ARG A 11 -0.53 -14.88 -27.26
N LEU A 12 -0.81 -14.73 -25.98
CA LEU A 12 -0.03 -13.91 -25.05
C LEU A 12 0.84 -14.81 -24.18
N TYR A 13 2.14 -14.60 -24.23
CA TYR A 13 3.10 -15.29 -23.38
C TYR A 13 3.79 -14.29 -22.45
N GLN A 14 3.77 -14.54 -21.15
CA GLN A 14 4.55 -13.78 -20.17
C GLN A 14 5.94 -14.43 -20.06
N ALA A 15 7.01 -13.65 -20.09
CA ALA A 15 8.39 -14.14 -20.14
C ALA A 15 8.84 -14.91 -18.88
N GLU A 16 8.09 -14.83 -17.77
CA GLU A 16 8.28 -15.65 -16.57
C GLU A 16 6.94 -16.17 -16.08
N LEU A 17 6.39 -17.15 -16.75
CA LEU A 17 5.23 -17.89 -16.25
C LEU A 17 5.61 -19.28 -15.77
N ASN A 18 5.51 -19.41 -14.47
CA ASN A 18 5.12 -20.66 -13.87
C ASN A 18 3.72 -21.03 -14.42
N ALA A 19 3.63 -22.11 -15.11
CA ALA A 19 2.64 -22.80 -15.90
C ALA A 19 1.12 -22.59 -15.77
N THR A 20 0.55 -21.49 -15.25
CA THR A 20 -0.88 -21.46 -14.94
C THR A 20 -1.71 -20.25 -15.41
N THR A 21 -1.20 -19.33 -16.21
CA THR A 21 -2.07 -18.25 -16.69
C THR A 21 -1.89 -17.97 -18.19
N VAL A 22 -2.43 -18.86 -19.00
CA VAL A 22 -2.74 -18.56 -20.39
C VAL A 22 -4.07 -17.82 -20.42
N ALA A 23 -4.04 -16.51 -20.63
CA ALA A 23 -5.25 -15.76 -20.94
C ALA A 23 -5.65 -16.09 -22.37
N LYS A 24 -6.59 -16.99 -22.54
CA LYS A 24 -7.18 -17.34 -23.84
C LYS A 24 -8.15 -16.23 -24.22
N VAL A 25 -7.78 -15.38 -25.16
CA VAL A 25 -8.70 -14.38 -25.72
C VAL A 25 -9.45 -15.06 -26.86
N TYR A 26 -10.71 -15.42 -26.64
CA TYR A 26 -11.60 -15.86 -27.68
C TYR A 26 -12.34 -14.66 -28.28
N GLY A 27 -12.04 -14.33 -29.52
CA GLY A 27 -12.86 -13.48 -30.33
C GLY A 27 -13.80 -14.33 -31.16
N GLY A 28 -15.00 -14.51 -30.68
CA GLY A 28 -16.10 -15.10 -31.45
C GLY A 28 -17.31 -14.18 -31.35
N GLY A 29 -17.46 -13.25 -32.30
CA GLY A 29 -18.64 -12.40 -32.36
C GLY A 29 -18.37 -11.07 -33.05
N THR A 30 -19.27 -10.69 -33.91
CA THR A 30 -19.30 -9.48 -34.70
C THR A 30 -19.11 -8.22 -33.83
N GLY A 31 -17.93 -7.60 -33.90
CA GLY A 31 -17.73 -6.21 -33.49
C GLY A 31 -16.97 -5.92 -32.22
N ASP A 32 -16.50 -6.90 -31.44
CA ASP A 32 -15.64 -6.62 -30.28
C ASP A 32 -14.16 -6.78 -30.67
N PHE A 33 -13.47 -5.69 -30.67
CA PHE A 33 -12.02 -5.68 -30.80
C PHE A 33 -11.41 -6.39 -29.59
N ASN A 34 -10.52 -7.35 -29.81
CA ASN A 34 -9.79 -8.04 -28.77
C ASN A 34 -9.03 -7.03 -27.90
N ARG A 35 -9.53 -6.76 -26.70
CA ARG A 35 -8.88 -5.88 -25.73
C ARG A 35 -7.90 -6.68 -24.91
N LEU A 36 -6.64 -6.30 -24.98
CA LEU A 36 -5.64 -6.78 -24.02
C LEU A 36 -5.90 -6.15 -22.65
N MET A 37 -6.25 -6.96 -21.66
CA MET A 37 -6.35 -6.51 -20.26
C MET A 37 -5.07 -6.88 -19.53
N VAL A 38 -4.27 -5.88 -19.19
CA VAL A 38 -3.08 -6.05 -18.36
C VAL A 38 -3.48 -6.00 -16.88
N LYS A 39 -3.16 -7.05 -16.12
CA LYS A 39 -3.48 -7.17 -14.70
C LYS A 39 -2.29 -6.98 -13.77
N THR A 40 -1.06 -7.08 -14.30
CA THR A 40 0.20 -6.96 -13.53
C THR A 40 1.23 -6.22 -14.36
N SER A 41 2.23 -5.65 -13.69
CA SER A 41 3.43 -5.13 -14.36
C SER A 41 4.33 -6.27 -14.84
N GLY A 42 5.17 -6.00 -15.84
CA GLY A 42 6.13 -6.97 -16.39
C GLY A 42 6.28 -6.83 -17.89
N SER A 43 7.16 -7.64 -18.45
CA SER A 43 7.35 -7.74 -19.89
C SER A 43 6.50 -8.86 -20.46
N PHE A 44 5.76 -8.56 -21.51
CA PHE A 44 4.89 -9.50 -22.22
C PHE A 44 5.29 -9.55 -23.68
N THR A 45 5.16 -10.73 -24.25
CA THR A 45 5.30 -10.92 -25.68
C THR A 45 3.94 -11.25 -26.29
N VAL A 46 3.54 -10.50 -27.29
CA VAL A 46 2.33 -10.75 -28.08
C VAL A 46 2.76 -11.33 -29.41
N THR A 47 2.31 -12.54 -29.71
CA THR A 47 2.56 -13.20 -30.99
C THR A 47 1.27 -13.27 -31.79
N ALA A 48 1.28 -12.75 -33.00
CA ALA A 48 0.21 -12.92 -33.95
C ALA A 48 0.61 -14.05 -34.91
N SER A 49 -0.26 -15.05 -35.05
CA SER A 49 -0.06 -16.17 -35.96
C SER A 49 -1.31 -16.43 -36.81
N GLN A 50 -1.12 -16.93 -38.02
CA GLN A 50 -2.19 -17.30 -38.93
C GLN A 50 -1.84 -18.65 -39.57
N ALA A 51 -2.68 -19.65 -39.29
CA ALA A 51 -2.42 -21.04 -39.66
C ALA A 51 -2.55 -21.35 -41.16
N GLY A 52 -3.05 -20.39 -41.97
CA GLY A 52 -3.40 -20.65 -43.36
C GLY A 52 -4.70 -21.46 -43.50
N ASP A 53 -5.07 -21.76 -44.70
CA ASP A 53 -6.22 -22.59 -45.04
C ASP A 53 -5.94 -23.37 -46.37
N SER A 54 -6.96 -23.94 -46.99
CA SER A 54 -6.82 -24.67 -48.23
C SER A 54 -6.37 -23.79 -49.42
N THR A 55 -6.46 -22.47 -49.31
CA THR A 55 -6.13 -21.48 -50.35
C THR A 55 -4.85 -20.71 -50.05
N TYR A 56 -4.59 -20.47 -48.75
CA TYR A 56 -3.46 -19.66 -48.31
C TYR A 56 -2.51 -20.47 -47.40
N ALA A 57 -1.21 -20.31 -47.67
CA ALA A 57 -0.17 -20.88 -46.81
C ALA A 57 -0.13 -20.20 -45.43
N VAL A 58 0.46 -20.90 -44.43
CA VAL A 58 0.76 -20.36 -43.12
C VAL A 58 1.57 -19.07 -43.22
N ALA A 59 1.17 -18.00 -42.56
CA ALA A 59 1.94 -16.77 -42.43
C ALA A 59 3.05 -16.94 -41.37
N PRO A 60 4.22 -16.29 -41.57
CA PRO A 60 5.19 -16.19 -40.47
C PRO A 60 4.62 -15.49 -39.26
N ASP A 61 4.94 -15.99 -38.07
CA ASP A 61 4.56 -15.36 -36.81
C ASP A 61 5.18 -13.96 -36.69
N VAL A 62 4.41 -12.99 -36.19
CA VAL A 62 4.88 -11.65 -35.85
C VAL A 62 4.81 -11.51 -34.32
N THR A 63 5.94 -11.16 -33.71
CA THR A 63 6.09 -11.05 -32.26
C THR A 63 6.46 -9.64 -31.85
N GLU A 64 5.73 -9.08 -30.90
CA GLU A 64 5.99 -7.77 -30.30
C GLU A 64 6.15 -7.90 -28.79
N SER A 65 7.11 -7.16 -28.22
CA SER A 65 7.35 -7.12 -26.78
C SER A 65 6.75 -5.86 -26.18
N LEU A 66 5.94 -6.03 -25.14
CA LEU A 66 5.28 -4.96 -24.39
C LEU A 66 5.79 -4.97 -22.96
N ASN A 67 6.28 -3.83 -22.48
CA ASN A 67 6.70 -3.66 -21.08
C ASN A 67 5.71 -2.77 -20.34
N ILE A 68 5.14 -3.29 -19.27
CA ILE A 68 4.18 -2.60 -18.42
C ILE A 68 4.87 -2.29 -17.09
N GLY A 69 5.08 -0.99 -16.81
CA GLY A 69 5.62 -0.52 -15.54
C GLY A 69 4.62 -0.70 -14.39
N LYS A 70 5.14 -0.60 -13.16
CA LYS A 70 4.30 -0.53 -11.96
C LYS A 70 3.60 0.83 -11.87
N LEU A 71 2.52 0.88 -11.12
CA LEU A 71 1.79 2.11 -10.82
C LEU A 71 2.42 2.81 -9.61
N GLY A 72 2.52 4.13 -9.67
CA GLY A 72 2.88 4.94 -8.51
C GLY A 72 1.76 4.91 -7.46
N GLN A 73 2.15 5.10 -6.20
CA GLN A 73 1.22 5.21 -5.08
C GLN A 73 1.68 6.27 -4.08
N ILE A 74 0.76 6.73 -3.23
CA ILE A 74 1.02 7.70 -2.17
C ILE A 74 0.46 7.19 -0.85
N ILE A 75 1.07 7.62 0.27
CA ILE A 75 0.54 7.41 1.61
C ILE A 75 -0.17 8.69 2.06
N SER A 76 -1.43 8.55 2.50
CA SER A 76 -2.18 9.58 3.20
C SER A 76 -2.06 9.31 4.71
N PHE A 77 -1.48 10.25 5.44
CA PHE A 77 -1.26 10.14 6.88
C PHE A 77 -1.72 11.43 7.57
N SER A 78 -2.86 11.37 8.23
CA SER A 78 -3.42 12.52 8.95
C SER A 78 -2.58 12.88 10.17
N PRO A 79 -2.56 14.15 10.59
CA PRO A 79 -1.87 14.57 11.80
C PRO A 79 -2.32 13.77 13.03
N ILE A 80 -1.37 13.30 13.81
CA ILE A 80 -1.62 12.66 15.11
C ILE A 80 -1.72 13.79 16.14
N ILE A 81 -2.81 13.81 16.90
CA ILE A 81 -2.99 14.76 18.00
C ILE A 81 -2.06 14.41 19.17
N ASP A 82 -1.63 15.40 19.93
CA ASP A 82 -0.82 15.22 21.12
C ASP A 82 -1.50 14.25 22.10
N LYS A 83 -0.69 13.51 22.83
CA LYS A 83 -1.09 12.44 23.74
C LYS A 83 -0.63 12.72 25.17
N SER A 84 -1.22 11.99 26.11
CA SER A 84 -0.81 11.99 27.51
C SER A 84 -0.35 10.60 27.94
N ILE A 85 0.56 10.55 28.92
CA ILE A 85 0.92 9.28 29.57
C ILE A 85 -0.36 8.65 30.15
N GLY A 86 -0.59 7.38 29.83
CA GLY A 86 -1.79 6.64 30.22
C GLY A 86 -2.87 6.56 29.15
N ASP A 87 -2.73 7.27 28.03
CA ASP A 87 -3.63 7.09 26.88
C ASP A 87 -3.54 5.66 26.36
N PHE A 88 -4.68 5.15 25.86
CA PHE A 88 -4.75 3.82 25.26
C PHE A 88 -3.95 3.73 23.95
N ASP A 89 -3.54 2.51 23.64
CA ASP A 89 -2.95 2.20 22.33
C ASP A 89 -3.91 2.61 21.21
N PHE A 90 -3.39 3.26 20.18
CA PHE A 90 -4.21 3.79 19.08
C PHE A 90 -3.69 3.38 17.70
N ASP A 91 -4.60 3.38 16.75
CA ASP A 91 -4.26 3.18 15.33
C ASP A 91 -3.76 4.51 14.75
N PRO A 92 -2.58 4.56 14.12
CA PRO A 92 -2.08 5.78 13.48
C PRO A 92 -2.92 6.22 12.26
N GLY A 93 -3.61 5.31 11.60
CA GLY A 93 -4.61 5.60 10.57
C GLY A 93 -4.05 5.99 9.20
N ALA A 94 -2.77 5.72 8.89
CA ALA A 94 -2.26 5.97 7.55
C ALA A 94 -2.79 4.94 6.53
N THR A 95 -3.06 5.41 5.32
CA THR A 95 -3.55 4.57 4.22
C THR A 95 -2.74 4.80 2.96
N ALA A 96 -2.53 3.73 2.17
CA ALA A 96 -1.92 3.82 0.86
C ALA A 96 -3.00 3.89 -0.23
N SER A 97 -2.80 4.68 -1.27
CA SER A 97 -3.73 4.81 -2.41
C SER A 97 -3.92 3.50 -3.18
N SER A 98 -2.98 2.56 -3.04
CA SER A 98 -3.06 1.20 -3.59
C SER A 98 -3.98 0.26 -2.79
N GLY A 99 -4.36 0.63 -1.56
CA GLY A 99 -5.02 -0.26 -0.59
C GLY A 99 -4.10 -1.30 0.04
N LEU A 100 -2.80 -1.28 -0.26
CA LEU A 100 -1.82 -2.16 0.37
C LEU A 100 -1.57 -1.74 1.83
N PRO A 101 -1.30 -2.71 2.73
CA PRO A 101 -1.12 -2.40 4.15
C PRO A 101 0.12 -1.57 4.41
N VAL A 102 -0.01 -0.55 5.26
CA VAL A 102 1.06 0.35 5.69
C VAL A 102 1.75 -0.22 6.92
N THR A 103 3.05 0.01 7.05
CA THR A 103 3.86 -0.29 8.23
C THR A 103 4.32 0.99 8.90
N TYR A 104 4.59 0.92 10.22
CA TYR A 104 5.02 2.09 10.99
C TYR A 104 6.35 1.86 11.69
N THR A 105 7.10 2.93 11.86
CA THR A 105 8.29 2.99 12.72
C THR A 105 8.24 4.23 13.60
N SER A 106 8.90 4.17 14.76
CA SER A 106 8.97 5.26 15.73
C SER A 106 10.40 5.76 15.84
N SER A 107 10.58 7.09 15.82
CA SER A 107 11.87 7.74 16.06
C SER A 107 12.32 7.66 17.52
N ALA A 108 11.37 7.49 18.45
CA ALA A 108 11.62 7.44 19.89
C ALA A 108 10.76 6.35 20.56
N PRO A 109 11.11 5.06 20.43
CA PRO A 109 10.31 3.95 20.98
C PRO A 109 10.12 3.97 22.51
N LEU A 110 10.99 4.71 23.23
CA LEU A 110 10.83 4.93 24.68
C LEU A 110 9.75 5.98 24.99
N VAL A 111 9.41 6.86 24.04
CA VAL A 111 8.30 7.84 24.17
C VAL A 111 7.00 7.22 23.67
N ALA A 112 7.03 6.67 22.46
CA ALA A 112 5.90 5.92 21.89
C ALA A 112 6.44 4.80 21.00
N SER A 113 6.02 3.58 21.26
CA SER A 113 6.47 2.39 20.51
C SER A 113 5.41 1.91 19.53
N VAL A 114 5.85 1.27 18.45
CA VAL A 114 4.99 0.54 17.53
C VAL A 114 4.80 -0.87 18.05
N GLU A 115 3.57 -1.28 18.25
CA GLU A 115 3.18 -2.60 18.74
C GLU A 115 2.57 -3.43 17.61
N GLY A 116 2.93 -4.71 17.56
CA GLY A 116 2.50 -5.62 16.51
C GLY A 116 3.48 -5.67 15.33
N THR A 117 3.51 -6.80 14.65
CA THR A 117 4.43 -7.06 13.53
C THR A 117 3.71 -7.13 12.18
N THR A 118 2.37 -7.21 12.19
CA THR A 118 1.56 -7.34 10.98
C THR A 118 1.26 -5.97 10.41
N ALA A 119 1.67 -5.72 9.17
CA ALA A 119 1.36 -4.50 8.44
C ALA A 119 -0.17 -4.26 8.39
N GLY A 120 -0.59 -3.03 8.59
CA GLY A 120 -2.00 -2.63 8.63
C GLY A 120 -2.74 -2.97 9.93
N SER A 121 -2.08 -3.61 10.92
CA SER A 121 -2.67 -3.94 12.23
C SER A 121 -1.82 -3.43 13.40
N GLN A 122 -0.75 -2.69 13.10
CA GLN A 122 0.13 -2.10 14.10
C GLN A 122 -0.57 -0.97 14.85
N LYS A 123 -0.27 -0.84 16.14
CA LYS A 123 -0.76 0.25 17.00
C LYS A 123 0.40 1.00 17.63
N ILE A 124 0.14 2.22 18.05
CA ILE A 124 1.10 3.03 18.78
C ILE A 124 0.74 2.99 20.26
N ARG A 125 1.74 2.62 21.09
CA ARG A 125 1.65 2.64 22.55
C ARG A 125 2.44 3.81 23.11
N VAL A 126 1.77 4.66 23.87
CA VAL A 126 2.39 5.76 24.63
C VAL A 126 3.12 5.20 25.84
N ARG A 127 4.39 5.63 26.06
CA ARG A 127 5.22 5.11 27.16
C ARG A 127 5.73 6.19 28.11
N SER A 128 6.25 7.29 27.59
CA SER A 128 6.79 8.39 28.42
C SER A 128 6.57 9.73 27.76
N ALA A 129 6.73 10.81 28.53
CA ALA A 129 6.67 12.18 27.99
C ALA A 129 7.84 12.43 27.02
N GLY A 130 7.59 13.23 25.98
CA GLY A 130 8.57 13.59 24.96
C GLY A 130 7.94 13.81 23.60
N THR A 131 8.76 14.13 22.61
CA THR A 131 8.34 14.28 21.21
C THR A 131 8.76 13.07 20.42
N VAL A 132 7.88 12.59 19.55
CA VAL A 132 8.11 11.42 18.71
C VAL A 132 7.57 11.63 17.31
N THR A 133 8.29 11.11 16.31
CA THR A 133 7.83 11.06 14.92
C THR A 133 7.50 9.62 14.55
N ILE A 134 6.30 9.40 14.05
CA ILE A 134 5.89 8.12 13.47
C ILE A 134 6.04 8.24 11.95
N THR A 135 6.77 7.30 11.37
CA THR A 135 6.94 7.16 9.92
C THR A 135 6.06 6.03 9.41
N ALA A 136 5.25 6.33 8.43
CA ALA A 136 4.41 5.37 7.71
C ALA A 136 5.07 5.02 6.38
N SER A 137 5.27 3.73 6.10
CA SER A 137 5.96 3.22 4.91
C SER A 137 5.14 2.15 4.20
N GLN A 138 5.25 2.09 2.87
CA GLN A 138 4.63 1.05 2.06
C GLN A 138 5.58 0.63 0.93
N ALA A 139 6.00 -0.64 0.96
CA ALA A 139 7.08 -1.17 0.10
C ALA A 139 6.68 -1.47 -1.36
N GLY A 140 5.42 -1.25 -1.72
CA GLY A 140 4.91 -1.63 -3.05
C GLY A 140 4.51 -3.09 -3.12
N GLY A 141 4.33 -3.56 -4.34
CA GLY A 141 3.91 -4.93 -4.63
C GLY A 141 4.14 -5.29 -6.09
N SER A 142 3.42 -6.29 -6.59
CA SER A 142 3.53 -6.71 -8.00
C SER A 142 3.04 -5.65 -8.98
N ALA A 143 2.04 -4.84 -8.58
CA ALA A 143 1.40 -3.83 -9.43
C ALA A 143 1.80 -2.39 -9.08
N TYR A 144 2.39 -2.13 -7.92
CA TYR A 144 2.71 -0.80 -7.40
C TYR A 144 4.17 -0.65 -7.02
N ASP A 145 4.74 0.52 -7.30
CA ASP A 145 6.03 0.93 -6.79
C ASP A 145 5.95 1.23 -5.28
N PRO A 146 7.09 1.25 -4.54
CA PRO A 146 7.10 1.75 -3.17
C PRO A 146 6.57 3.18 -3.11
N ALA A 147 5.80 3.48 -2.05
CA ALA A 147 5.40 4.86 -1.76
C ALA A 147 6.55 5.63 -1.09
N SER A 148 6.57 6.95 -1.25
CA SER A 148 7.37 7.80 -0.38
C SER A 148 6.83 7.73 1.05
N ASP A 149 7.73 7.68 2.03
CA ASP A 149 7.36 7.67 3.44
C ASP A 149 6.61 8.94 3.84
N ALA A 150 5.63 8.78 4.73
CA ALA A 150 4.88 9.89 5.32
C ALA A 150 5.15 9.96 6.84
N ASN A 151 5.37 11.15 7.36
CA ASN A 151 5.77 11.37 8.74
C ASN A 151 4.74 12.21 9.48
N GLN A 152 4.45 11.83 10.75
CA GLN A 152 3.68 12.64 11.68
C GLN A 152 4.41 12.74 13.02
N THR A 153 4.54 13.95 13.51
CA THR A 153 5.18 14.25 14.79
C THR A 153 4.14 14.70 15.79
N PHE A 154 4.17 14.17 16.99
CA PHE A 154 3.32 14.56 18.10
C PHE A 154 4.09 14.58 19.41
N THR A 155 3.53 15.25 20.42
CA THR A 155 4.09 15.32 21.76
C THR A 155 3.29 14.47 22.72
N VAL A 156 3.99 13.77 23.61
CA VAL A 156 3.40 13.08 24.76
C VAL A 156 3.66 13.93 26.00
N GLY A 157 2.61 14.43 26.61
CA GLY A 157 2.66 15.16 27.86
C GLY A 157 2.35 14.30 29.08
N TYR A 158 2.53 14.88 30.26
CA TYR A 158 2.04 14.29 31.50
C TYR A 158 0.52 14.46 31.55
N PHE A 159 -0.17 13.46 32.11
CA PHE A 159 -1.59 13.61 32.40
C PHE A 159 -1.75 14.72 33.45
N ASN A 160 -2.37 15.83 33.07
CA ASN A 160 -2.59 16.94 33.99
C ASN A 160 -3.93 16.77 34.72
N LEU A 161 -3.87 16.29 35.95
CA LEU A 161 -5.06 16.18 36.81
C LEU A 161 -5.61 17.57 37.20
N PHE A 162 -4.88 18.64 36.91
CA PHE A 162 -5.22 20.00 37.32
C PHE A 162 -5.61 20.91 36.15
N SER A 163 -6.00 20.35 35.00
CA SER A 163 -6.59 21.18 33.96
C SER A 163 -7.90 21.79 34.51
N ASP A 164 -8.18 23.04 34.18
CA ASP A 164 -9.31 23.88 34.61
C ASP A 164 -10.72 23.27 34.48
N SER A 165 -10.83 21.99 34.17
CA SER A 165 -12.08 21.25 33.98
C SER A 165 -12.77 20.79 35.25
N LEU A 166 -12.15 21.00 36.41
CA LEU A 166 -12.75 20.73 37.73
C LEU A 166 -12.69 21.98 38.59
N PRO A 167 -13.53 23.00 38.36
CA PRO A 167 -13.60 24.16 39.20
C PRO A 167 -14.06 23.73 40.59
N GLY A 168 -13.15 23.81 41.56
CA GLY A 168 -13.44 23.48 42.94
C GLY A 168 -12.66 22.33 43.56
N LEU A 169 -11.94 21.53 42.77
CA LEU A 169 -11.06 20.52 43.36
C LEU A 169 -9.73 21.15 43.78
N LYS A 170 -9.63 21.52 45.07
CA LYS A 170 -8.36 21.87 45.70
C LYS A 170 -7.81 20.63 46.37
N LEU A 171 -6.82 19.99 45.74
CA LEU A 171 -6.03 18.98 46.43
C LEU A 171 -5.08 19.68 47.41
N TRP A 172 -5.40 19.68 48.66
CA TRP A 172 -4.49 20.07 49.75
C TRP A 172 -3.57 18.88 50.06
N LEU A 173 -2.36 18.96 49.53
CA LEU A 173 -1.27 18.14 50.05
C LEU A 173 -0.71 18.90 51.26
N ASP A 174 -1.29 18.65 52.42
CA ASP A 174 -0.70 19.08 53.69
C ASP A 174 0.53 18.17 53.93
N GLY A 175 1.71 18.76 53.77
CA GLY A 175 2.99 18.07 53.99
C GLY A 175 3.28 17.72 55.45
N ASN A 176 2.27 17.71 56.32
CA ASN A 176 2.46 17.59 57.76
C ASN A 176 1.78 16.36 58.41
N SER A 177 1.44 15.34 57.62
CA SER A 177 0.92 14.08 58.17
C SER A 177 1.88 12.90 57.99
N VAL A 178 3.17 13.13 58.26
CA VAL A 178 4.15 12.07 58.51
C VAL A 178 4.59 12.14 59.95
N ASP A 179 3.65 11.94 60.88
CA ASP A 179 4.02 11.70 62.26
C ASP A 179 3.19 10.60 62.88
N SER A 180 4.00 9.62 63.33
CA SER A 180 3.77 8.49 64.24
C SER A 180 3.15 7.23 63.74
#